data_76f8324ee1190d0b1b344ceff2e9ea34
#
_entry.id   76f8324ee1190d0b1b344ceff2e9ea34
#
_cell.length_a   1.000
_cell.length_b   1.000
_cell.length_c   1.000
_cell.angle_alpha   90.00
_cell.angle_beta   90.00
_cell.angle_gamma   90.00
#
_symmetry.space_group_name_H-M   'P 1'
#
loop_
_entity.id
_entity.type
_entity.pdbx_description
1 polymer ?
#
loop_
_entity_poly.entity_id
_entity_poly.type
_entity_poly.pdbx_seq_one_letter_code
_entity_poly.pdbx_strand_id
1 'polypeptide(L)'
;MQTSKLNDRLQLFASVGVLIGLALVAYEIRQNNELARADSVRVMLEGWQRIALSEYETDITVLHVKSIREPQNLTLEEVGKLSAWLTNVMNQYMLTFAMYDHGLGYSSGGIEYSPGDELAKSIDYYFGGRFGRSWYQENRYWIDAQIVEILDRELAARPIQSGDSYLENIKSRLGVEPVAR
;
A
#
# COMPACT_ATOMS: atom_id res chain seq x y z
N MET A 1 -17.96 -64.98 -18.72
CA MET A 1 -17.02 -64.08 -19.43
C MET A 1 -17.59 -62.69 -19.83
N GLN A 2 -18.90 -62.45 -19.83
CA GLN A 2 -19.46 -61.11 -20.17
C GLN A 2 -19.45 -60.10 -19.00
N THR A 3 -19.54 -60.57 -17.76
CA THR A 3 -19.57 -59.70 -16.56
C THR A 3 -18.26 -58.98 -16.29
N SER A 4 -17.09 -59.54 -16.60
CA SER A 4 -15.79 -58.88 -16.43
C SER A 4 -15.63 -57.67 -17.36
N LYS A 5 -16.01 -57.80 -18.63
CA LYS A 5 -15.91 -56.67 -19.58
C LYS A 5 -16.83 -55.49 -19.25
N LEU A 6 -17.98 -55.77 -18.63
CA LEU A 6 -18.89 -54.73 -18.18
C LEU A 6 -18.29 -53.99 -16.99
N ASN A 7 -17.70 -54.72 -16.04
CA ASN A 7 -17.07 -54.17 -14.86
C ASN A 7 -15.87 -53.26 -15.22
N ASP A 8 -15.02 -53.72 -16.16
CA ASP A 8 -13.87 -52.96 -16.67
C ASP A 8 -14.29 -51.64 -17.32
N ARG A 9 -15.41 -51.68 -18.10
CA ARG A 9 -15.95 -50.45 -18.70
C ARG A 9 -16.52 -49.48 -17.67
N LEU A 10 -17.25 -49.95 -16.64
CA LEU A 10 -17.77 -49.17 -15.56
C LEU A 10 -16.63 -48.53 -14.75
N GLN A 11 -15.57 -49.27 -14.48
CA GLN A 11 -14.40 -48.77 -13.81
C GLN A 11 -13.68 -47.68 -14.61
N LEU A 12 -13.58 -47.85 -15.94
CA LEU A 12 -13.01 -46.85 -16.83
C LEU A 12 -13.83 -45.56 -16.81
N PHE A 13 -15.17 -45.64 -16.92
CA PHE A 13 -16.05 -44.49 -16.85
C PHE A 13 -15.97 -43.80 -15.50
N ALA A 14 -15.92 -44.53 -14.38
CA ALA A 14 -15.73 -43.97 -13.05
C ALA A 14 -14.40 -43.22 -12.95
N SER A 15 -13.31 -43.81 -13.45
CA SER A 15 -11.98 -43.17 -13.45
C SER A 15 -11.95 -41.86 -14.25
N VAL A 16 -12.57 -41.89 -15.47
CA VAL A 16 -12.69 -40.68 -16.29
C VAL A 16 -13.54 -39.63 -15.63
N GLY A 17 -14.65 -40.00 -14.97
CA GLY A 17 -15.51 -39.09 -14.21
C GLY A 17 -14.74 -38.41 -13.05
N VAL A 18 -13.90 -39.17 -12.31
CA VAL A 18 -13.06 -38.62 -11.26
C VAL A 18 -12.03 -37.64 -11.84
N LEU A 19 -11.39 -37.96 -12.97
CA LEU A 19 -10.41 -37.04 -13.59
C LEU A 19 -11.07 -35.74 -14.07
N ILE A 20 -12.25 -35.82 -14.66
CA ILE A 20 -13.01 -34.61 -15.03
C ILE A 20 -13.38 -33.80 -13.80
N GLY A 21 -13.87 -34.45 -12.73
CA GLY A 21 -14.18 -33.80 -11.48
C GLY A 21 -12.96 -33.05 -10.88
N LEU A 22 -11.80 -33.70 -10.85
CA LEU A 22 -10.56 -33.06 -10.38
C LEU A 22 -10.13 -31.89 -11.28
N ALA A 23 -10.28 -31.98 -12.59
CA ALA A 23 -9.98 -30.89 -13.51
C ALA A 23 -10.91 -29.69 -13.29
N LEU A 24 -12.20 -29.93 -13.03
CA LEU A 24 -13.16 -28.87 -12.72
C LEU A 24 -12.82 -28.18 -11.38
N VAL A 25 -12.51 -28.95 -10.33
CA VAL A 25 -12.09 -28.39 -9.04
C VAL A 25 -10.81 -27.55 -9.17
N ALA A 26 -9.83 -28.04 -9.93
CA ALA A 26 -8.60 -27.27 -10.18
C ALA A 26 -8.88 -25.97 -10.93
N TYR A 27 -9.81 -25.99 -11.89
CA TYR A 27 -10.26 -24.78 -12.60
C TYR A 27 -10.97 -23.79 -11.67
N GLU A 28 -11.89 -24.26 -10.81
CA GLU A 28 -12.58 -23.42 -9.82
C GLU A 28 -11.61 -22.78 -8.82
N ILE A 29 -10.63 -23.54 -8.32
CA ILE A 29 -9.60 -23.01 -7.42
C ILE A 29 -8.80 -21.89 -8.11
N ARG A 30 -8.41 -22.10 -9.37
CA ARG A 30 -7.70 -21.09 -10.14
C ARG A 30 -8.54 -19.83 -10.33
N GLN A 31 -9.80 -19.97 -10.71
CA GLN A 31 -10.71 -18.85 -10.89
C GLN A 31 -10.93 -18.08 -9.57
N ASN A 32 -11.12 -18.80 -8.45
CA ASN A 32 -11.27 -18.19 -7.14
C ASN A 32 -10.01 -17.40 -6.72
N ASN A 33 -8.82 -17.94 -7.02
CA ASN A 33 -7.57 -17.23 -6.75
C ASN A 33 -7.41 -15.95 -7.59
N GLU A 34 -7.82 -15.97 -8.86
CA GLU A 34 -7.82 -14.80 -9.73
C GLU A 34 -8.80 -13.71 -9.22
N LEU A 35 -10.00 -14.13 -8.80
CA LEU A 35 -10.99 -13.23 -8.20
C LEU A 35 -10.48 -12.63 -6.87
N ALA A 36 -9.88 -13.44 -6.00
CA ALA A 36 -9.32 -12.97 -4.74
C ALA A 36 -8.20 -11.94 -4.96
N ARG A 37 -7.34 -12.15 -5.97
CA ARG A 37 -6.31 -11.16 -6.34
C ARG A 37 -6.91 -9.85 -6.82
N ALA A 38 -7.91 -9.91 -7.70
CA ALA A 38 -8.59 -8.71 -8.21
C ALA A 38 -9.27 -7.93 -7.07
N ASP A 39 -9.92 -8.63 -6.14
CA ASP A 39 -10.54 -8.01 -4.96
C ASP A 39 -9.52 -7.36 -4.03
N SER A 40 -8.38 -8.01 -3.81
CA SER A 40 -7.27 -7.48 -3.02
C SER A 40 -6.73 -6.16 -3.60
N VAL A 41 -6.52 -6.11 -4.91
CA VAL A 41 -6.08 -4.89 -5.61
C VAL A 41 -7.12 -3.78 -5.45
N ARG A 42 -8.41 -4.12 -5.58
CA ARG A 42 -9.50 -3.16 -5.38
C ARG A 42 -9.48 -2.57 -3.97
N VAL A 43 -9.39 -3.41 -2.94
CA VAL A 43 -9.34 -2.99 -1.53
C VAL A 43 -8.14 -2.08 -1.26
N MET A 44 -6.97 -2.41 -1.82
CA MET A 44 -5.77 -1.58 -1.73
C MET A 44 -5.98 -0.20 -2.37
N LEU A 45 -6.52 -0.15 -3.58
CA LEU A 45 -6.77 1.12 -4.29
C LEU A 45 -7.82 1.97 -3.57
N GLU A 46 -8.90 1.36 -3.08
CA GLU A 46 -9.93 2.06 -2.29
C GLU A 46 -9.35 2.63 -0.99
N GLY A 47 -8.41 1.96 -0.36
CA GLY A 47 -7.71 2.45 0.82
C GLY A 47 -6.89 3.71 0.51
N TRP A 48 -6.07 3.68 -0.52
CA TRP A 48 -5.31 4.86 -0.98
C TRP A 48 -6.20 6.00 -1.43
N GLN A 49 -7.29 5.70 -2.14
CA GLN A 49 -8.28 6.71 -2.54
C GLN A 49 -8.93 7.38 -1.32
N ARG A 50 -9.26 6.64 -0.27
CA ARG A 50 -9.79 7.22 0.97
C ARG A 50 -8.80 8.17 1.65
N ILE A 51 -7.51 7.81 1.69
CA ILE A 51 -6.47 8.71 2.22
C ILE A 51 -6.43 10.00 1.40
N ALA A 52 -6.35 9.90 0.07
CA ALA A 52 -6.33 11.06 -0.82
C ALA A 52 -7.58 11.94 -0.68
N LEU A 53 -8.77 11.35 -0.56
CA LEU A 53 -10.01 12.09 -0.32
C LEU A 53 -9.99 12.78 1.05
N SER A 54 -9.50 12.12 2.10
CA SER A 54 -9.39 12.73 3.43
C SER A 54 -8.44 13.94 3.43
N GLU A 55 -7.38 13.91 2.64
CA GLU A 55 -6.48 15.07 2.45
C GLU A 55 -7.19 16.25 1.78
N TYR A 56 -8.09 15.96 0.85
CA TYR A 56 -8.84 16.99 0.10
C TYR A 56 -10.02 17.55 0.91
N GLU A 57 -10.78 16.69 1.59
CA GLU A 57 -11.99 17.05 2.35
C GLU A 57 -11.70 17.70 3.69
N THR A 58 -10.49 17.53 4.21
CA THR A 58 -10.05 18.08 5.48
C THR A 58 -8.85 19.01 5.25
N ASP A 59 -8.53 19.84 6.23
CA ASP A 59 -7.37 20.76 6.17
C ASP A 59 -6.01 20.02 6.26
N ILE A 60 -5.97 18.71 6.05
CA ILE A 60 -4.75 17.90 6.21
C ILE A 60 -3.62 18.41 5.32
N THR A 61 -3.88 18.73 4.06
CA THR A 61 -2.83 19.28 3.17
C THR A 61 -2.23 20.56 3.73
N VAL A 62 -3.06 21.47 4.24
CA VAL A 62 -2.59 22.73 4.87
C VAL A 62 -1.80 22.45 6.14
N LEU A 63 -2.31 21.55 6.99
CA LEU A 63 -1.66 21.12 8.22
C LEU A 63 -0.33 20.40 7.94
N HIS A 64 -0.29 19.58 6.91
CA HIS A 64 0.93 18.88 6.48
C HIS A 64 2.01 19.88 6.07
N VAL A 65 1.69 20.86 5.21
CA VAL A 65 2.61 21.96 4.86
C VAL A 65 3.08 22.73 6.09
N LYS A 66 2.17 23.07 7.02
CA LYS A 66 2.50 23.72 8.28
C LYS A 66 3.46 22.87 9.14
N SER A 67 3.22 21.55 9.18
CA SER A 67 4.06 20.61 9.96
C SER A 67 5.51 20.52 9.48
N ILE A 68 5.74 20.81 8.19
CA ILE A 68 7.08 20.84 7.59
C ILE A 68 7.74 22.21 7.82
N ARG A 69 7.02 23.29 7.58
CA ARG A 69 7.56 24.67 7.61
C ARG A 69 7.65 25.24 9.01
N GLU A 70 6.64 25.00 9.83
CA GLU A 70 6.47 25.63 11.14
C GLU A 70 5.99 24.63 12.20
N PRO A 71 6.70 23.47 12.39
CA PRO A 71 6.24 22.42 13.30
C PRO A 71 6.04 22.88 14.74
N GLN A 72 6.77 23.90 15.17
CA GLN A 72 6.66 24.49 16.51
C GLN A 72 5.35 25.26 16.74
N ASN A 73 4.64 25.62 15.67
CA ASN A 73 3.38 26.37 15.72
C ASN A 73 2.15 25.46 15.63
N LEU A 74 2.32 24.13 15.64
CA LEU A 74 1.21 23.18 15.66
C LEU A 74 0.54 23.18 17.03
N THR A 75 -0.79 23.28 17.04
CA THR A 75 -1.60 23.04 18.23
C THR A 75 -1.73 21.55 18.53
N LEU A 76 -2.13 21.17 19.74
CA LEU A 76 -2.37 19.77 20.10
C LEU A 76 -3.47 19.12 19.22
N GLU A 77 -4.50 19.89 18.84
CA GLU A 77 -5.54 19.40 17.94
C GLU A 77 -4.98 19.10 16.55
N GLU A 78 -4.16 20.00 16.01
CA GLU A 78 -3.49 19.81 14.71
C GLU A 78 -2.52 18.63 14.73
N VAL A 79 -1.76 18.46 15.81
CA VAL A 79 -0.91 17.27 16.05
C VAL A 79 -1.75 16.00 16.06
N GLY A 80 -2.91 16.01 16.72
CA GLY A 80 -3.83 14.88 16.76
C GLY A 80 -4.37 14.51 15.37
N LYS A 81 -4.79 15.50 14.58
CA LYS A 81 -5.27 15.30 13.19
C LYS A 81 -4.18 14.70 12.29
N LEU A 82 -2.98 15.29 12.33
CA LEU A 82 -1.84 14.80 11.56
C LEU A 82 -1.39 13.38 12.00
N SER A 83 -1.42 13.10 13.30
CA SER A 83 -1.09 11.78 13.83
C SER A 83 -2.08 10.72 13.35
N ALA A 84 -3.38 11.02 13.38
CA ALA A 84 -4.42 10.11 12.88
C ALA A 84 -4.26 9.86 11.37
N TRP A 85 -3.96 10.90 10.61
CA TRP A 85 -3.70 10.79 9.17
C TRP A 85 -2.47 9.91 8.88
N LEU A 86 -1.32 10.14 9.53
CA LEU A 86 -0.12 9.30 9.37
C LEU A 86 -0.36 7.85 9.82
N THR A 87 -1.18 7.65 10.87
CA THR A 87 -1.60 6.31 11.28
C THR A 87 -2.35 5.60 10.16
N ASN A 88 -3.28 6.28 9.48
CA ASN A 88 -4.01 5.71 8.35
C ASN A 88 -3.09 5.40 7.16
N VAL A 89 -2.15 6.30 6.85
CA VAL A 89 -1.11 6.07 5.83
C VAL A 89 -0.28 4.82 6.17
N MET A 90 0.18 4.71 7.40
CA MET A 90 0.99 3.57 7.84
C MET A 90 0.21 2.25 7.82
N ASN A 91 -1.04 2.25 8.28
CA ASN A 91 -1.92 1.08 8.21
C ASN A 91 -2.12 0.63 6.74
N GLN A 92 -2.25 1.58 5.81
CA GLN A 92 -2.37 1.28 4.39
C GLN A 92 -1.08 0.67 3.82
N TYR A 93 0.10 1.15 4.22
CA TYR A 93 1.36 0.50 3.86
C TYR A 93 1.45 -0.91 4.43
N MET A 94 1.16 -1.11 5.72
CA MET A 94 1.17 -2.45 6.33
C MET A 94 0.24 -3.42 5.60
N LEU A 95 -0.98 -2.97 5.24
CA LEU A 95 -1.90 -3.77 4.44
C LEU A 95 -1.31 -4.11 3.07
N THR A 96 -0.70 -3.14 2.39
CA THR A 96 -0.08 -3.33 1.07
C THR A 96 1.08 -4.33 1.13
N PHE A 97 1.94 -4.24 2.15
CA PHE A 97 3.03 -5.21 2.36
C PHE A 97 2.50 -6.61 2.64
N ALA A 98 1.52 -6.74 3.56
CA ALA A 98 0.89 -8.03 3.87
C ALA A 98 0.27 -8.68 2.63
N MET A 99 -0.43 -7.91 1.79
CA MET A 99 -0.99 -8.41 0.53
C MET A 99 0.10 -8.90 -0.42
N TYR A 100 1.19 -8.15 -0.55
CA TYR A 100 2.32 -8.52 -1.39
C TYR A 100 2.97 -9.84 -0.92
N ASP A 101 3.22 -9.97 0.39
CA ASP A 101 3.82 -11.17 1.00
C ASP A 101 2.95 -12.42 0.81
N HIS A 102 1.62 -12.25 0.74
CA HIS A 102 0.68 -13.34 0.42
C HIS A 102 0.51 -13.60 -1.09
N GLY A 103 1.34 -13.00 -1.95
CA GLY A 103 1.27 -13.17 -3.40
C GLY A 103 0.02 -12.55 -4.03
N LEU A 104 -0.64 -11.63 -3.31
CA LEU A 104 -1.79 -10.86 -3.79
C LEU A 104 -1.36 -9.51 -4.39
N GLY A 105 -0.06 -9.31 -4.58
CA GLY A 105 0.52 -8.10 -5.14
C GLY A 105 0.07 -7.86 -6.59
N TYR A 106 0.08 -6.59 -6.98
CA TYR A 106 -0.30 -6.14 -8.31
C TYR A 106 0.92 -6.14 -9.24
N SER A 107 0.77 -6.73 -10.43
CA SER A 107 1.71 -6.52 -11.53
C SER A 107 0.94 -6.06 -12.77
N SER A 108 1.35 -4.99 -13.40
CA SER A 108 0.74 -4.48 -14.63
C SER A 108 1.78 -4.27 -15.71
N GLY A 109 1.50 -4.81 -16.89
CA GLY A 109 2.35 -4.59 -18.06
C GLY A 109 3.79 -5.11 -17.93
N GLY A 110 4.05 -6.13 -17.11
CA GLY A 110 5.38 -6.69 -16.86
C GLY A 110 6.20 -5.89 -15.82
N ILE A 111 5.62 -4.88 -15.20
CA ILE A 111 6.24 -4.15 -14.09
C ILE A 111 5.74 -4.79 -12.79
N GLU A 112 6.68 -5.37 -12.04
CA GLU A 112 6.40 -5.88 -10.71
C GLU A 112 6.29 -4.70 -9.73
N TYR A 113 5.17 -4.62 -9.02
CA TYR A 113 4.97 -3.61 -7.99
C TYR A 113 5.74 -4.01 -6.73
N SER A 114 6.64 -3.14 -6.28
CA SER A 114 7.37 -3.31 -5.02
C SER A 114 6.85 -2.31 -3.97
N PRO A 115 6.17 -2.76 -2.91
CA PRO A 115 5.70 -1.87 -1.85
C PRO A 115 6.85 -1.11 -1.18
N GLY A 116 8.02 -1.74 -1.07
CA GLY A 116 9.22 -1.11 -0.52
C GLY A 116 9.73 0.07 -1.35
N ASP A 117 9.73 -0.07 -2.67
CA ASP A 117 10.14 1.02 -3.57
C ASP A 117 9.14 2.18 -3.54
N GLU A 118 7.84 1.88 -3.46
CA GLU A 118 6.82 2.93 -3.36
C GLU A 118 6.88 3.66 -2.01
N LEU A 119 7.09 2.93 -0.92
CA LEU A 119 7.34 3.54 0.39
C LEU A 119 8.59 4.44 0.33
N ALA A 120 9.72 3.95 -0.22
CA ALA A 120 10.95 4.71 -0.33
C ALA A 120 10.78 6.00 -1.14
N LYS A 121 9.98 5.99 -2.22
CA LYS A 121 9.66 7.18 -3.02
C LYS A 121 8.81 8.20 -2.26
N SER A 122 7.90 7.74 -1.41
CA SER A 122 6.94 8.58 -0.69
C SER A 122 7.43 9.07 0.68
N ILE A 123 8.58 8.57 1.15
CA ILE A 123 9.14 8.91 2.48
C ILE A 123 9.28 10.41 2.67
N ASP A 124 9.78 11.11 1.66
CA ASP A 124 9.98 12.55 1.74
C ASP A 124 8.65 13.29 1.96
N TYR A 125 7.59 12.82 1.33
CA TYR A 125 6.27 13.42 1.50
C TYR A 125 5.72 13.19 2.91
N TYR A 126 5.68 11.94 3.39
CA TYR A 126 5.03 11.63 4.67
C TYR A 126 5.92 11.84 5.89
N PHE A 127 7.21 11.49 5.78
CA PHE A 127 8.12 11.37 6.92
C PHE A 127 9.36 12.24 6.81
N GLY A 128 9.55 12.99 5.72
CA GLY A 128 10.74 13.81 5.50
C GLY A 128 10.88 14.99 6.46
N GLY A 129 9.75 15.58 6.91
CA GLY A 129 9.72 16.70 7.85
C GLY A 129 9.93 16.30 9.32
N ARG A 130 10.16 17.30 10.18
CA ARG A 130 10.38 17.06 11.62
C ARG A 130 9.22 16.34 12.28
N PHE A 131 8.00 16.74 11.97
CA PHE A 131 6.79 16.12 12.54
C PHE A 131 6.70 14.64 12.15
N GLY A 132 6.80 14.32 10.86
CA GLY A 132 6.71 12.94 10.37
C GLY A 132 7.78 12.03 10.98
N ARG A 133 9.02 12.51 11.12
CA ARG A 133 10.10 11.77 11.79
C ARG A 133 9.82 11.55 13.27
N SER A 134 9.35 12.58 13.98
CA SER A 134 8.99 12.45 15.40
C SER A 134 7.84 11.47 15.58
N TRP A 135 6.80 11.58 14.74
CA TRP A 135 5.68 10.64 14.74
C TRP A 135 6.16 9.20 14.53
N TYR A 136 7.03 8.98 13.55
CA TYR A 136 7.58 7.66 13.28
C TYR A 136 8.35 7.11 14.48
N GLN A 137 9.22 7.89 15.13
CA GLN A 137 9.98 7.44 16.29
C GLN A 137 9.10 7.02 17.46
N GLU A 138 8.02 7.76 17.73
CA GLU A 138 7.06 7.44 18.79
C GLU A 138 6.19 6.23 18.48
N ASN A 139 5.96 5.94 17.20
CA ASN A 139 5.03 4.90 16.75
C ASN A 139 5.69 3.63 16.21
N ARG A 140 7.01 3.59 16.04
CA ARG A 140 7.73 2.50 15.39
C ARG A 140 7.53 1.11 16.03
N TYR A 141 7.13 1.07 17.30
CA TYR A 141 6.99 -0.18 18.09
C TYR A 141 5.83 -1.08 17.60
N TRP A 142 4.84 -0.53 16.90
CA TRP A 142 3.71 -1.29 16.35
C TRP A 142 3.77 -1.46 14.84
N ILE A 143 4.74 -0.83 14.17
CA ILE A 143 4.92 -0.93 12.73
C ILE A 143 5.65 -2.24 12.40
N ASP A 144 5.29 -2.87 11.28
CA ASP A 144 5.94 -4.08 10.79
C ASP A 144 7.46 -3.89 10.64
N ALA A 145 8.23 -4.91 11.02
CA ALA A 145 9.69 -4.85 11.05
C ALA A 145 10.31 -4.56 9.67
N GLN A 146 9.72 -5.07 8.60
CA GLN A 146 10.18 -4.84 7.23
C GLN A 146 10.03 -3.37 6.83
N ILE A 147 8.91 -2.75 7.20
CA ILE A 147 8.65 -1.33 6.98
C ILE A 147 9.60 -0.47 7.83
N VAL A 148 9.82 -0.86 9.09
CA VAL A 148 10.76 -0.18 10.00
C VAL A 148 12.17 -0.18 9.41
N GLU A 149 12.65 -1.30 8.88
CA GLU A 149 13.98 -1.39 8.24
C GLU A 149 14.12 -0.42 7.06
N ILE A 150 13.09 -0.34 6.21
CA ILE A 150 13.07 0.59 5.07
C ILE A 150 13.08 2.03 5.57
N LEU A 151 12.20 2.39 6.51
CA LEU A 151 12.10 3.74 7.04
C LEU A 151 13.40 4.17 7.76
N ASP A 152 13.98 3.33 8.59
CA ASP A 152 15.24 3.62 9.27
C ASP A 152 16.37 3.89 8.28
N ARG A 153 16.53 3.04 7.27
CA ARG A 153 17.55 3.19 6.22
C ARG A 153 17.36 4.49 5.43
N GLU A 154 16.17 4.71 4.93
CA GLU A 154 15.88 5.84 4.06
C GLU A 154 15.92 7.19 4.81
N LEU A 155 15.36 7.24 6.03
CA LEU A 155 15.38 8.45 6.83
C LEU A 155 16.78 8.81 7.33
N ALA A 156 17.65 7.82 7.58
CA ALA A 156 19.06 8.06 7.92
C ALA A 156 19.84 8.66 6.74
N ALA A 157 19.51 8.25 5.52
CA ALA A 157 20.20 8.71 4.31
C ALA A 157 19.73 10.10 3.82
N ARG A 158 18.64 10.65 4.35
CA ARG A 158 18.01 11.89 3.86
C ARG A 158 18.07 13.01 4.90
N PRO A 159 18.30 14.27 4.48
CA PRO A 159 18.22 15.42 5.40
C PRO A 159 16.78 15.60 5.91
N ILE A 160 16.64 16.26 7.07
CA ILE A 160 15.32 16.68 7.54
C ILE A 160 14.82 17.81 6.63
N GLN A 161 13.62 17.62 6.08
CA GLN A 161 13.03 18.64 5.23
C GLN A 161 12.53 19.84 6.06
N SER A 162 12.84 21.03 5.56
CA SER A 162 12.36 22.32 6.12
C SER A 162 11.38 23.03 5.18
N GLY A 163 11.12 22.47 4.00
CA GLY A 163 10.19 22.98 3.00
C GLY A 163 9.51 21.80 2.29
N ASP A 164 8.35 22.04 1.71
CA ASP A 164 7.63 21.03 0.93
C ASP A 164 8.25 20.94 -0.47
N SER A 165 9.34 20.16 -0.58
CA SER A 165 10.09 20.01 -1.84
C SER A 165 9.23 19.45 -2.97
N TYR A 166 8.24 18.61 -2.67
CA TYR A 166 7.33 18.04 -3.66
C TYR A 166 6.41 19.11 -4.26
N LEU A 167 5.68 19.85 -3.43
CA LEU A 167 4.80 20.92 -3.90
C LEU A 167 5.59 22.10 -4.51
N GLU A 168 6.76 22.42 -3.96
CA GLU A 168 7.63 23.44 -4.53
C GLU A 168 8.17 23.04 -5.89
N ASN A 169 8.51 21.78 -6.11
CA ASN A 169 8.92 21.26 -7.42
C ASN A 169 7.78 21.31 -8.44
N ILE A 170 6.55 20.96 -8.05
CA ILE A 170 5.38 21.12 -8.93
C ILE A 170 5.19 22.58 -9.27
N LYS A 171 5.20 23.47 -8.28
CA LYS A 171 5.02 24.91 -8.46
C LYS A 171 6.08 25.50 -9.39
N SER A 172 7.35 25.11 -9.23
CA SER A 172 8.43 25.58 -10.11
C SER A 172 8.24 25.14 -11.56
N ARG A 173 7.74 23.93 -11.79
CA ARG A 173 7.44 23.41 -13.15
C ARG A 173 6.25 24.11 -13.80
N LEU A 174 5.34 24.66 -13.00
CA LEU A 174 4.20 25.46 -13.50
C LEU A 174 4.60 26.91 -13.87
N GLY A 175 5.86 27.31 -13.68
CA GLY A 175 6.36 28.66 -13.96
C GLY A 175 5.74 29.73 -13.04
N VAL A 176 5.17 29.34 -11.91
CA VAL A 176 4.60 30.27 -10.92
C VAL A 176 5.75 30.82 -10.07
N GLU A 177 6.14 32.07 -10.30
CA GLU A 177 7.13 32.74 -9.44
C GLU A 177 6.66 32.80 -7.99
N PRO A 178 7.57 32.62 -7.01
CA PRO A 178 7.21 32.79 -5.62
C PRO A 178 6.75 34.25 -5.39
N VAL A 179 5.54 34.42 -4.88
CA VAL A 179 5.07 35.74 -4.46
C VAL A 179 6.06 36.26 -3.41
N ALA A 180 6.85 37.27 -3.76
CA ALA A 180 7.73 37.96 -2.83
C ALA A 180 6.90 38.48 -1.65
N ARG A 181 7.24 38.06 -0.43
CA ARG A 181 6.67 38.54 0.82
C ARG A 181 7.38 39.78 1.28
#